data_751edcc8f9f01154bea1d2213c0ad6ce
#
_entry.id   751edcc8f9f01154bea1d2213c0ad6ce
#
_cell.length_a   1.000
_cell.length_b   1.000
_cell.length_c   1.000
_cell.angle_alpha   90.00
_cell.angle_beta   90.00
_cell.angle_gamma   90.00
#
_symmetry.space_group_name_H-M   'P 1'
#
loop_
_entity.id
_entity.type
_entity.pdbx_description
1 polymer ?
#
loop_
_entity_poly.entity_id
_entity_poly.type
_entity_poly.pdbx_seq_one_letter_code
_entity_poly.pdbx_strand_id
1 'polypeptide(L)'
;RSTFGTGTELLNSLRLMFSRLASHRCPNGHYVPPTLAVAAEQEFFCPECGAKVQAPSAEELAFNSQGACPKCSGTGMIRTVDESTLVPDESLSIDEGAVLPWQTLMWSLMKDIARDLGVRTDVPFRELTEKEREIVFHGEAVKKHMIDQNKTSGAAGEMDFTYFNAIY
;
A
#
# COMPACT_ATOMS: atom_id res chain seq x y z
N ARG A 1 -12.91 -16.44 12.33
CA ARG A 1 -14.09 -17.35 12.39
C ARG A 1 -14.05 -18.26 11.18
N SER A 2 -14.16 -19.58 11.37
CA SER A 2 -14.29 -20.53 10.27
C SER A 2 -15.65 -20.43 9.62
N THR A 3 -15.67 -20.42 8.27
CA THR A 3 -16.93 -20.55 7.52
C THR A 3 -17.27 -22.05 7.39
N PHE A 4 -18.50 -22.35 6.99
CA PHE A 4 -18.91 -23.74 6.70
C PHE A 4 -17.98 -24.40 5.70
N GLY A 5 -17.62 -23.70 4.61
CA GLY A 5 -16.73 -24.24 3.57
C GLY A 5 -15.33 -24.56 4.05
N THR A 6 -14.79 -23.81 5.04
CA THR A 6 -13.48 -24.09 5.65
C THR A 6 -13.56 -25.22 6.68
N GLY A 7 -14.63 -25.25 7.49
CA GLY A 7 -14.78 -26.27 8.53
C GLY A 7 -15.08 -27.66 7.99
N THR A 8 -15.63 -27.76 6.79
CA THR A 8 -15.94 -29.04 6.11
C THR A 8 -14.89 -29.49 5.09
N GLU A 9 -13.78 -28.76 4.94
CA GLU A 9 -12.76 -28.98 3.89
C GLU A 9 -13.29 -28.85 2.44
N LEU A 10 -14.58 -28.54 2.27
CA LEU A 10 -15.22 -28.44 0.95
C LEU A 10 -14.57 -27.38 0.07
N LEU A 11 -14.18 -26.25 0.67
CA LEU A 11 -13.56 -25.16 -0.05
C LEU A 11 -12.19 -25.54 -0.63
N ASN A 12 -11.40 -26.31 0.10
CA ASN A 12 -10.11 -26.79 -0.36
C ASN A 12 -10.27 -27.75 -1.55
N SER A 13 -11.23 -28.65 -1.45
CA SER A 13 -11.57 -29.58 -2.56
C SER A 13 -12.02 -28.84 -3.81
N LEU A 14 -12.88 -27.82 -3.66
CA LEU A 14 -13.32 -26.99 -4.77
C LEU A 14 -12.16 -26.21 -5.41
N ARG A 15 -11.30 -25.59 -4.62
CA ARG A 15 -10.11 -24.88 -5.14
C ARG A 15 -9.22 -25.81 -5.96
N LEU A 16 -8.98 -27.02 -5.46
CA LEU A 16 -8.19 -28.00 -6.18
C LEU A 16 -8.87 -28.42 -7.49
N MET A 17 -10.19 -28.65 -7.47
CA MET A 17 -10.94 -28.97 -8.69
C MET A 17 -10.87 -27.83 -9.72
N PHE A 18 -11.10 -26.60 -9.30
CA PHE A 18 -11.01 -25.44 -10.20
C PHE A 18 -9.59 -25.22 -10.72
N SER A 19 -8.58 -25.38 -9.88
CA SER A 19 -7.17 -25.30 -10.30
C SER A 19 -6.82 -26.33 -11.39
N ARG A 20 -7.37 -27.54 -11.32
CA ARG A 20 -6.95 -28.66 -12.17
C ARG A 20 -7.88 -28.94 -13.36
N LEU A 21 -9.16 -28.66 -13.22
CA LEU A 21 -10.19 -29.08 -14.18
C LEU A 21 -11.02 -27.93 -14.79
N ALA A 22 -10.78 -26.70 -14.36
CA ALA A 22 -11.53 -25.58 -14.91
C ALA A 22 -10.96 -25.09 -16.25
N SER A 23 -11.74 -24.26 -16.93
CA SER A 23 -11.31 -23.48 -18.07
C SER A 23 -10.45 -22.29 -17.60
N HIS A 24 -9.25 -22.15 -18.12
CA HIS A 24 -8.33 -21.07 -17.73
C HIS A 24 -8.30 -19.98 -18.79
N ARG A 25 -7.82 -18.79 -18.42
CA ARG A 25 -7.54 -17.72 -19.40
C ARG A 25 -6.07 -17.71 -19.76
N CYS A 26 -5.78 -17.57 -21.04
CA CYS A 26 -4.42 -17.30 -21.48
C CYS A 26 -4.04 -15.84 -21.21
N PRO A 27 -2.76 -15.46 -21.28
CA PRO A 27 -2.31 -14.08 -21.08
C PRO A 27 -2.99 -13.05 -22.00
N ASN A 28 -3.46 -13.49 -23.17
CA ASN A 28 -4.16 -12.65 -24.15
C ASN A 28 -5.70 -12.62 -23.93
N GLY A 29 -6.19 -13.23 -22.82
CA GLY A 29 -7.60 -13.18 -22.43
C GLY A 29 -8.52 -14.24 -23.03
N HIS A 30 -8.03 -15.14 -23.91
CA HIS A 30 -8.84 -16.24 -24.46
C HIS A 30 -9.12 -17.31 -23.41
N TYR A 31 -10.32 -17.88 -23.43
CA TYR A 31 -10.64 -19.04 -22.61
C TYR A 31 -10.05 -20.32 -23.23
N VAL A 32 -9.30 -21.04 -22.44
CA VAL A 32 -8.76 -22.34 -22.85
C VAL A 32 -9.65 -23.44 -22.29
N PRO A 33 -10.10 -24.40 -23.11
CA PRO A 33 -10.92 -25.52 -22.62
C PRO A 33 -10.20 -26.32 -21.53
N PRO A 34 -10.94 -26.99 -20.64
CA PRO A 34 -10.35 -27.89 -19.66
C PRO A 34 -9.47 -28.93 -20.34
N THR A 35 -8.29 -29.17 -19.77
CA THR A 35 -7.34 -30.14 -20.30
C THR A 35 -6.71 -30.97 -19.17
N LEU A 36 -6.50 -32.27 -19.41
CA LEU A 36 -5.82 -33.15 -18.47
C LEU A 36 -4.33 -32.78 -18.32
N ALA A 37 -3.75 -32.03 -19.24
CA ALA A 37 -2.39 -31.52 -19.12
C ALA A 37 -2.15 -30.77 -17.84
N VAL A 38 -3.14 -29.95 -17.37
CA VAL A 38 -3.07 -29.24 -16.10
C VAL A 38 -2.99 -30.20 -14.91
N ALA A 39 -3.81 -31.23 -14.90
CA ALA A 39 -3.79 -32.25 -13.84
C ALA A 39 -2.51 -33.07 -13.84
N ALA A 40 -1.92 -33.27 -15.02
CA ALA A 40 -0.65 -33.99 -15.21
C ALA A 40 0.58 -33.07 -15.03
N GLU A 41 0.41 -31.82 -14.66
CA GLU A 41 1.46 -30.80 -14.51
C GLU A 41 2.32 -30.61 -15.77
N GLN A 42 1.69 -30.79 -16.95
CA GLN A 42 2.31 -30.60 -18.25
C GLN A 42 2.09 -29.20 -18.77
N GLU A 43 3.01 -28.73 -19.59
CA GLU A 43 2.84 -27.47 -20.30
C GLU A 43 1.69 -27.55 -21.30
N PHE A 44 0.88 -26.49 -21.40
CA PHE A 44 -0.16 -26.39 -22.39
C PHE A 44 -0.25 -24.98 -22.97
N PHE A 45 -0.80 -24.88 -24.16
CA PHE A 45 -0.82 -23.64 -24.93
C PHE A 45 -2.24 -23.31 -25.37
N CYS A 46 -2.50 -22.02 -25.50
CA CYS A 46 -3.79 -21.54 -25.98
C CYS A 46 -3.99 -21.98 -27.45
N PRO A 47 -5.10 -22.66 -27.78
CA PRO A 47 -5.36 -23.11 -29.15
C PRO A 47 -5.61 -21.96 -30.11
N GLU A 48 -6.00 -20.76 -29.61
CA GLU A 48 -6.29 -19.60 -30.46
C GLU A 48 -5.06 -18.75 -30.78
N CYS A 49 -4.13 -18.58 -29.82
CA CYS A 49 -3.01 -17.65 -30.00
C CYS A 49 -1.63 -18.29 -29.72
N GLY A 50 -1.56 -19.54 -29.36
CA GLY A 50 -0.31 -20.25 -29.08
C GLY A 50 0.43 -19.81 -27.81
N ALA A 51 -0.12 -18.86 -27.03
CA ALA A 51 0.53 -18.43 -25.81
C ALA A 51 0.53 -19.54 -24.76
N LYS A 52 1.64 -19.67 -24.04
CA LYS A 52 1.74 -20.60 -22.91
C LYS A 52 0.73 -20.20 -21.84
N VAL A 53 -0.03 -21.15 -21.36
CA VAL A 53 -1.04 -20.95 -20.31
C VAL A 53 -0.53 -21.57 -19.02
N GLN A 54 -0.64 -20.82 -17.94
CA GLN A 54 -0.34 -21.28 -16.60
C GLN A 54 -1.64 -21.36 -15.81
N ALA A 55 -1.98 -22.54 -15.35
CA ALA A 55 -3.12 -22.73 -14.47
C ALA A 55 -2.78 -22.20 -13.08
N PRO A 56 -3.71 -21.47 -12.42
CA PRO A 56 -3.50 -21.02 -11.06
C PRO A 56 -3.42 -22.22 -10.11
N SER A 57 -2.58 -22.12 -9.09
CA SER A 57 -2.53 -23.08 -8.00
C SER A 57 -3.81 -23.01 -7.15
N ALA A 58 -4.08 -24.02 -6.33
CA ALA A 58 -5.20 -23.97 -5.38
C ALA A 58 -5.08 -22.81 -4.38
N GLU A 59 -3.85 -22.39 -4.04
CA GLU A 59 -3.56 -21.27 -3.17
C GLU A 59 -3.84 -19.91 -3.84
N GLU A 60 -3.61 -19.79 -5.13
CA GLU A 60 -3.96 -18.60 -5.91
C GLU A 60 -5.48 -18.40 -6.04
N LEU A 61 -6.27 -19.46 -5.84
CA LEU A 61 -7.73 -19.38 -5.76
C LEU A 61 -8.23 -19.09 -4.32
N ALA A 62 -7.33 -18.93 -3.37
CA ALA A 62 -7.68 -18.61 -1.99
C ALA A 62 -7.70 -17.10 -1.77
N PHE A 63 -8.86 -16.52 -1.48
CA PHE A 63 -9.06 -15.07 -1.28
C PHE A 63 -8.27 -14.48 -0.09
N ASN A 64 -7.81 -15.32 0.82
CA ASN A 64 -7.04 -14.96 2.03
C ASN A 64 -5.58 -15.45 1.99
N SER A 65 -5.09 -15.85 0.84
CA SER A 65 -3.73 -16.30 0.57
C SER A 65 -3.23 -15.64 -0.72
N GLN A 66 -2.61 -16.38 -1.62
CA GLN A 66 -2.04 -15.86 -2.87
C GLN A 66 -3.08 -15.24 -3.81
N GLY A 67 -4.35 -15.66 -3.74
CA GLY A 67 -5.46 -15.06 -4.49
C GLY A 67 -6.11 -13.86 -3.80
N ALA A 68 -5.51 -13.33 -2.74
CA ALA A 68 -6.04 -12.17 -2.05
C ALA A 68 -6.03 -10.92 -2.96
N CYS A 69 -7.10 -10.16 -2.92
CA CYS A 69 -7.16 -8.88 -3.62
C CYS A 69 -6.04 -7.95 -3.11
N PRO A 70 -5.18 -7.38 -3.97
CA PRO A 70 -4.07 -6.53 -3.54
C PRO A 70 -4.53 -5.25 -2.82
N LYS A 71 -5.77 -4.78 -3.07
CA LYS A 71 -6.30 -3.57 -2.41
C LYS A 71 -6.83 -3.83 -1.01
N CYS A 72 -7.46 -4.98 -0.77
CA CYS A 72 -8.12 -5.25 0.52
C CYS A 72 -7.55 -6.47 1.25
N SER A 73 -6.52 -7.13 0.70
CA SER A 73 -5.89 -8.34 1.26
C SER A 73 -6.93 -9.43 1.63
N GLY A 74 -7.96 -9.58 0.81
CA GLY A 74 -9.03 -10.56 0.99
C GLY A 74 -10.10 -10.20 2.01
N THR A 75 -10.03 -9.01 2.63
CA THR A 75 -11.01 -8.60 3.67
C THR A 75 -12.33 -8.07 3.11
N GLY A 76 -12.36 -7.68 1.83
CA GLY A 76 -13.49 -7.00 1.20
C GLY A 76 -13.65 -5.53 1.61
N MET A 77 -12.81 -5.04 2.50
CA MET A 77 -12.83 -3.66 3.00
C MET A 77 -11.49 -2.98 2.74
N ILE A 78 -11.54 -1.75 2.28
CA ILE A 78 -10.37 -0.88 2.15
C ILE A 78 -10.43 0.11 3.31
N ARG A 79 -9.33 0.24 4.04
CA ARG A 79 -9.15 1.29 5.03
C ARG A 79 -8.41 2.43 4.36
N THR A 80 -9.02 3.60 4.38
CA THR A 80 -8.40 4.85 3.94
C THR A 80 -8.27 5.77 5.13
N VAL A 81 -7.28 6.64 5.09
CA VAL A 81 -7.14 7.71 6.08
C VAL A 81 -8.03 8.87 5.62
N ASP A 82 -8.78 9.45 6.54
CA ASP A 82 -9.52 10.68 6.31
C ASP A 82 -8.58 11.86 6.59
N GLU A 83 -8.11 12.51 5.55
CA GLU A 83 -7.15 13.63 5.64
C GLU A 83 -7.67 14.78 6.50
N SER A 84 -9.00 14.99 6.53
CA SER A 84 -9.60 16.03 7.35
C SER A 84 -9.37 15.83 8.86
N THR A 85 -9.15 14.57 9.28
CA THR A 85 -8.84 14.24 10.68
C THR A 85 -7.38 14.51 11.04
N LEU A 86 -6.50 14.57 10.05
CA LEU A 86 -5.08 14.85 10.24
C LEU A 86 -4.82 16.35 10.39
N VAL A 87 -5.66 17.19 9.78
CA VAL A 87 -5.61 18.65 9.83
C VAL A 87 -7.00 19.18 10.20
N PRO A 88 -7.41 19.08 11.46
CA PRO A 88 -8.76 19.46 11.88
C PRO A 88 -8.99 20.98 11.87
N ASP A 89 -7.94 21.77 11.97
CA ASP A 89 -8.00 23.23 11.92
C ASP A 89 -7.01 23.76 10.86
N GLU A 90 -7.54 24.04 9.67
CA GLU A 90 -6.77 24.59 8.56
C GLU A 90 -6.42 26.08 8.74
N SER A 91 -6.92 26.74 9.79
CA SER A 91 -6.56 28.15 10.10
C SER A 91 -5.18 28.25 10.77
N LEU A 92 -4.70 27.16 11.34
CA LEU A 92 -3.37 27.05 11.93
C LEU A 92 -2.31 26.78 10.85
N SER A 93 -1.10 27.26 11.10
CA SER A 93 0.07 26.86 10.32
C SER A 93 0.62 25.50 10.77
N ILE A 94 1.49 24.90 9.97
CA ILE A 94 2.18 23.66 10.36
C ILE A 94 3.05 23.90 11.60
N ASP A 95 3.68 25.08 11.70
CA ASP A 95 4.50 25.46 12.86
C ASP A 95 3.66 25.61 14.13
N GLU A 96 2.41 26.05 14.02
CA GLU A 96 1.44 26.13 15.11
C GLU A 96 0.78 24.78 15.43
N GLY A 97 1.04 23.75 14.62
CA GLY A 97 0.57 22.40 14.86
C GLY A 97 -0.69 22.01 14.09
N ALA A 98 -0.94 22.56 12.91
CA ALA A 98 -2.06 22.17 12.06
C ALA A 98 -2.07 20.65 11.76
N VAL A 99 -0.90 20.05 11.55
CA VAL A 99 -0.75 18.64 11.24
C VAL A 99 -0.60 17.83 12.53
N LEU A 100 -1.67 17.21 12.99
CA LEU A 100 -1.71 16.49 14.27
C LEU A 100 -0.64 15.40 14.41
N PRO A 101 -0.38 14.53 13.41
CA PRO A 101 0.64 13.50 13.53
C PRO A 101 2.04 14.04 13.82
N TRP A 102 2.34 15.28 13.41
CA TRP A 102 3.65 15.88 13.59
C TRP A 102 3.81 16.65 14.91
N GLN A 103 2.79 16.69 15.75
CA GLN A 103 2.85 17.36 17.07
C GLN A 103 3.59 16.56 18.14
N THR A 104 3.81 15.26 17.94
CA THR A 104 4.51 14.44 18.90
C THR A 104 6.03 14.67 18.83
N LEU A 105 6.72 14.49 19.96
CA LEU A 105 8.15 14.80 20.09
C LEU A 105 9.03 14.11 19.03
N MET A 106 8.70 12.88 18.65
CA MET A 106 9.43 12.14 17.61
C MET A 106 9.19 12.65 16.19
N TRP A 107 8.03 13.24 15.94
CA TRP A 107 7.60 13.66 14.61
C TRP A 107 7.73 15.16 14.37
N SER A 108 8.09 15.94 15.40
CA SER A 108 8.25 17.41 15.29
C SER A 108 9.27 17.83 14.24
N LEU A 109 10.27 16.99 13.93
CA LEU A 109 11.26 17.24 12.87
C LEU A 109 10.66 17.14 11.46
N MET A 110 9.49 16.52 11.30
CA MET A 110 8.87 16.39 9.97
C MET A 110 8.50 17.74 9.38
N LYS A 111 8.13 18.72 10.19
CA LYS A 111 7.87 20.09 9.75
C LYS A 111 9.13 20.77 9.19
N ASP A 112 10.30 20.53 9.81
CA ASP A 112 11.55 21.12 9.34
C ASP A 112 11.98 20.48 8.01
N ILE A 113 11.81 19.16 7.88
CA ILE A 113 12.06 18.46 6.63
C ILE A 113 11.06 18.86 5.54
N ALA A 114 9.78 19.05 5.89
CA ALA A 114 8.77 19.55 4.95
C ALA A 114 9.14 20.96 4.41
N ARG A 115 9.66 21.84 5.29
CA ARG A 115 10.17 23.16 4.89
C ARG A 115 11.33 23.03 3.90
N ASP A 116 12.26 22.12 4.14
CA ASP A 116 13.37 21.83 3.22
C ASP A 116 12.89 21.23 1.89
N LEU A 117 11.73 20.60 1.86
CA LEU A 117 11.09 20.11 0.65
C LEU A 117 10.31 21.19 -0.10
N GLY A 118 10.25 22.41 0.46
CA GLY A 118 9.62 23.57 -0.16
C GLY A 118 8.19 23.86 0.31
N VAL A 119 7.76 23.26 1.44
CA VAL A 119 6.46 23.54 2.06
C VAL A 119 6.59 24.77 2.96
N ARG A 120 5.70 25.74 2.82
CA ARG A 120 5.59 26.90 3.72
C ARG A 120 4.93 26.48 5.02
N THR A 121 5.69 26.41 6.08
CA THR A 121 5.19 25.92 7.39
C THR A 121 4.67 27.01 8.30
N ASP A 122 4.89 28.27 7.93
CA ASP A 122 4.57 29.50 8.69
C ASP A 122 3.24 30.16 8.30
N VAL A 123 2.58 29.67 7.24
CA VAL A 123 1.28 30.17 6.77
C VAL A 123 0.15 29.22 7.16
N PRO A 124 -1.12 29.72 7.28
CA PRO A 124 -2.27 28.85 7.51
C PRO A 124 -2.34 27.70 6.50
N PHE A 125 -2.68 26.50 6.97
CA PHE A 125 -2.71 25.29 6.13
C PHE A 125 -3.62 25.44 4.90
N ARG A 126 -4.72 26.16 5.04
CA ARG A 126 -5.64 26.49 3.92
C ARG A 126 -4.99 27.28 2.79
N GLU A 127 -3.89 28.01 3.06
CA GLU A 127 -3.17 28.84 2.09
C GLU A 127 -2.04 28.08 1.38
N LEU A 128 -1.79 26.83 1.77
CA LEU A 128 -0.86 25.95 1.07
C LEU A 128 -1.39 25.63 -0.31
N THR A 129 -0.47 25.61 -1.28
CA THR A 129 -0.77 25.16 -2.63
C THR A 129 -1.05 23.64 -2.65
N GLU A 130 -1.70 23.18 -3.70
CA GLU A 130 -1.98 21.75 -3.89
C GLU A 130 -0.70 20.89 -3.85
N LYS A 131 0.40 21.40 -4.43
CA LYS A 131 1.71 20.74 -4.39
C LYS A 131 2.28 20.63 -2.97
N GLU A 132 2.13 21.65 -2.16
CA GLU A 132 2.59 21.64 -0.78
C GLU A 132 1.75 20.67 0.06
N ARG A 133 0.44 20.65 -0.13
CA ARG A 133 -0.46 19.68 0.52
C ARG A 133 -0.14 18.26 0.10
N GLU A 134 0.16 18.02 -1.18
CA GLU A 134 0.58 16.72 -1.69
C GLU A 134 1.87 16.24 -1.02
N ILE A 135 2.84 17.12 -0.78
CA ILE A 135 4.06 16.77 -0.03
C ILE A 135 3.71 16.38 1.41
N VAL A 136 2.81 17.13 2.07
CA VAL A 136 2.42 16.85 3.47
C VAL A 136 1.71 15.50 3.60
N PHE A 137 0.79 15.17 2.70
CA PHE A 137 -0.03 13.97 2.81
C PHE A 137 0.57 12.75 2.12
N HIS A 138 1.23 12.93 0.99
CA HIS A 138 1.67 11.82 0.11
C HIS A 138 3.14 11.88 -0.28
N GLY A 139 3.91 12.85 0.25
CA GLY A 139 5.33 12.98 -0.05
C GLY A 139 6.10 11.67 0.19
N GLU A 140 7.01 11.35 -0.71
CA GLU A 140 7.82 10.14 -0.62
C GLU A 140 8.77 10.17 0.59
N ALA A 141 9.08 9.00 1.13
CA ALA A 141 10.02 8.84 2.23
C ALA A 141 11.45 9.15 1.73
N VAL A 142 11.88 10.39 1.89
CA VAL A 142 13.21 10.87 1.48
C VAL A 142 14.12 10.98 2.70
N LYS A 143 15.35 10.48 2.61
CA LYS A 143 16.35 10.71 3.64
C LYS A 143 16.90 12.13 3.52
N LYS A 144 16.86 12.87 4.61
CA LYS A 144 17.42 14.22 4.74
C LYS A 144 18.48 14.25 5.82
N HIS A 145 19.60 14.90 5.50
CA HIS A 145 20.65 15.19 6.45
C HIS A 145 20.29 16.46 7.20
N MET A 146 20.12 16.35 8.53
CA MET A 146 19.73 17.47 9.39
C MET A 146 20.84 17.75 10.41
N ILE A 147 21.11 19.04 10.61
CA ILE A 147 22.00 19.50 11.67
C ILE A 147 21.14 20.01 12.81
N ASP A 148 21.15 19.33 13.94
CA ASP A 148 20.44 19.78 15.14
C ASP A 148 21.12 21.01 15.72
N GLN A 149 20.55 22.19 15.48
CA GLN A 149 21.03 23.47 15.99
C GLN A 149 20.77 23.67 17.49
N ASN A 150 19.96 22.83 18.13
CA ASN A 150 19.54 22.99 19.53
C ASN A 150 20.42 22.22 20.54
N LYS A 151 21.42 21.46 20.09
CA LYS A 151 22.37 20.83 21.00
C LYS A 151 23.45 21.81 21.44
N THR A 152 23.27 22.34 22.64
CA THR A 152 24.25 23.22 23.36
C THR A 152 25.51 22.47 23.87
N SER A 153 25.76 21.26 23.53
CA SER A 153 26.95 20.51 23.92
C SER A 153 27.67 19.93 22.70
N GLY A 154 28.66 20.64 22.26
CA GLY A 154 29.95 20.28 21.66
C GLY A 154 30.10 19.20 20.59
N ALA A 155 29.09 18.48 20.21
CA ALA A 155 29.03 17.64 19.03
C ALA A 155 27.79 18.04 18.23
N ALA A 156 27.99 18.72 17.12
CA ALA A 156 26.92 18.91 16.13
C ALA A 156 26.37 17.53 15.78
N GLY A 157 25.15 17.26 16.21
CA GLY A 157 24.50 15.99 15.92
C GLY A 157 24.03 16.00 14.49
N GLU A 158 24.93 15.65 13.56
CA GLU A 158 24.57 15.32 12.20
C GLU A 158 23.84 13.99 12.21
N MET A 159 22.57 13.96 11.82
CA MET A 159 21.79 12.72 11.73
C MET A 159 20.96 12.73 10.46
N ASP A 160 20.89 11.56 9.83
CA ASP A 160 20.00 11.32 8.71
C ASP A 160 18.62 10.98 9.22
N PHE A 161 17.64 11.78 8.84
CA PHE A 161 16.23 11.50 9.12
C PHE A 161 15.50 11.13 7.86
N THR A 162 14.56 10.19 7.98
CA THR A 162 13.64 9.87 6.89
C THR A 162 12.39 10.73 7.05
N TYR A 163 12.00 11.43 5.98
CA TYR A 163 10.72 12.10 5.92
C TYR A 163 9.59 11.09 5.93
N PHE A 164 8.61 11.31 6.78
CA PHE A 164 7.35 10.59 6.78
C PHE A 164 6.22 11.61 6.63
N ASN A 165 5.39 11.40 5.63
CA ASN A 165 4.21 12.21 5.41
C ASN A 165 3.17 12.01 6.53
N ALA A 166 2.11 12.81 6.55
CA ALA A 166 1.12 12.79 7.64
C ALA A 166 0.23 11.53 7.66
N ILE A 167 0.21 10.75 6.57
CA ILE A 167 -0.60 9.52 6.41
C ILE A 167 0.17 8.26 6.81
N TYR A 168 1.49 8.34 6.87
CA TYR A 168 2.37 7.17 7.12
C TYR A 168 2.12 6.48 8.46
#